data_58aaec768396032b6e2b0c3104c53cb7
#
_entry.id   58aaec768396032b6e2b0c3104c53cb7
#
_cell.length_a   1.000
_cell.length_b   1.000
_cell.length_c   1.000
_cell.angle_alpha   90.00
_cell.angle_beta   90.00
_cell.angle_gamma   90.00
#
_symmetry.space_group_name_H-M   'P 1'
#
loop_
_entity.id
_entity.type
_entity.pdbx_description
1 polymer ?
#
loop_
_entity_poly.entity_id
_entity_poly.type
_entity_poly.pdbx_seq_one_letter_code
_entity_poly.pdbx_strand_id
1 'polypeptide(L)'
;LATTATAVVNIDDERIAPVIEELTCRLITFGSSKAAMLKHGPVKNHGLEGSSFPINWHDTQANVKLQLPGIHLVDNAMAAIAVQLAMGIELKDAVKTLNEAHAKGRMLVRHGKNGVVLIDDTYNASPASVAGALNLLKELKGRRIALLGEMAELGTRSATEHQRIGTLSARSCDLLYLVGEQCQLIFEEAKKDGHMNVFWFGTKELALKKLLEELRPGDIVLLKGSRSQELESLIPELERKI
;
A
#
# COMPACT_ATOMS: atom_id res chain seq x y z
N LEU A 1 6.72 -25.80 10.84
CA LEU A 1 5.25 -25.99 10.80
C LEU A 1 4.92 -27.46 11.02
N ALA A 2 3.75 -27.76 11.64
CA ALA A 2 3.27 -29.13 11.77
C ALA A 2 3.03 -29.74 10.37
N THR A 3 3.22 -31.06 10.22
CA THR A 3 3.02 -31.75 8.94
C THR A 3 1.57 -31.67 8.43
N THR A 4 0.61 -31.42 9.34
CA THR A 4 -0.83 -31.21 9.02
C THR A 4 -1.15 -29.76 8.61
N ALA A 5 -0.21 -28.83 8.75
CA ALA A 5 -0.40 -27.44 8.35
C ALA A 5 -0.30 -27.27 6.84
N THR A 6 -0.79 -26.12 6.35
CA THR A 6 -0.55 -25.68 4.97
C THR A 6 0.20 -24.33 5.01
N ALA A 7 1.34 -24.26 4.36
CA ALA A 7 2.06 -23.03 4.13
C ALA A 7 1.59 -22.38 2.81
N VAL A 8 1.26 -21.10 2.86
CA VAL A 8 0.94 -20.28 1.68
C VAL A 8 2.08 -19.31 1.46
N VAL A 9 2.72 -19.36 0.30
CA VAL A 9 4.03 -18.73 0.09
C VAL A 9 4.09 -17.99 -1.25
N ASN A 10 4.56 -16.74 -1.21
CA ASN A 10 4.91 -15.99 -2.42
C ASN A 10 6.25 -16.50 -2.97
N ILE A 11 6.22 -17.20 -4.12
CA ILE A 11 7.42 -17.79 -4.75
C ILE A 11 8.27 -16.74 -5.49
N ASP A 12 7.73 -15.56 -5.75
CA ASP A 12 8.46 -14.47 -6.40
C ASP A 12 9.35 -13.70 -5.40
N ASP A 13 9.25 -13.95 -4.09
CA ASP A 13 10.13 -13.36 -3.09
C ASP A 13 11.36 -14.27 -2.87
N GLU A 14 12.50 -13.85 -3.41
CA GLU A 14 13.77 -14.58 -3.34
C GLU A 14 14.23 -14.90 -1.90
N ARG A 15 13.79 -14.12 -0.91
CA ARG A 15 14.10 -14.34 0.51
C ARG A 15 13.37 -15.55 1.10
N ILE A 16 12.34 -16.01 0.42
CA ILE A 16 11.48 -17.13 0.86
C ILE A 16 11.96 -18.47 0.30
N ALA A 17 12.68 -18.48 -0.83
CA ALA A 17 13.15 -19.70 -1.47
C ALA A 17 13.88 -20.67 -0.50
N PRO A 18 14.85 -20.22 0.33
CA PRO A 18 15.51 -21.11 1.30
C PRO A 18 14.54 -21.70 2.34
N VAL A 19 13.50 -20.93 2.72
CA VAL A 19 12.51 -21.39 3.72
C VAL A 19 11.61 -22.48 3.13
N ILE A 20 11.31 -22.42 1.83
CA ILE A 20 10.46 -23.42 1.16
C ILE A 20 11.10 -24.80 1.21
N GLU A 21 12.40 -24.89 1.00
CA GLU A 21 13.15 -26.17 1.00
C GLU A 21 13.13 -26.89 2.37
N GLU A 22 12.95 -26.13 3.45
CA GLU A 22 12.89 -26.65 4.83
C GLU A 22 11.46 -27.07 5.25
N LEU A 23 10.43 -26.75 4.42
CA LEU A 23 9.04 -27.03 4.79
C LEU A 23 8.67 -28.49 4.52
N THR A 24 8.15 -29.15 5.55
CA THR A 24 7.66 -30.54 5.50
C THR A 24 6.12 -30.63 5.49
N CYS A 25 5.44 -29.48 5.50
CA CYS A 25 3.99 -29.39 5.48
C CYS A 25 3.46 -29.25 4.02
N ARG A 26 2.14 -29.29 3.86
CA ARG A 26 1.51 -28.98 2.57
C ARG A 26 1.88 -27.56 2.14
N LEU A 27 2.20 -27.38 0.85
CA LEU A 27 2.60 -26.10 0.29
C LEU A 27 1.59 -25.65 -0.77
N ILE A 28 1.21 -24.38 -0.73
CA ILE A 28 0.55 -23.66 -1.82
C ILE A 28 1.40 -22.43 -2.14
N THR A 29 1.96 -22.41 -3.34
CA THR A 29 2.74 -21.28 -3.84
C THR A 29 1.89 -20.37 -4.71
N PHE A 30 2.13 -19.06 -4.61
CA PHE A 30 1.48 -18.08 -5.48
C PHE A 30 2.50 -17.07 -6.01
N GLY A 31 2.15 -16.39 -7.11
CA GLY A 31 3.00 -15.37 -7.73
C GLY A 31 2.77 -15.20 -9.24
N SER A 32 3.69 -14.51 -9.91
CA SER A 32 3.75 -14.35 -11.37
C SER A 32 4.56 -15.44 -12.06
N SER A 33 5.45 -16.09 -11.32
CA SER A 33 6.33 -17.16 -11.81
C SER A 33 5.55 -18.31 -12.42
N LYS A 34 6.10 -18.93 -13.47
CA LYS A 34 5.53 -20.15 -14.07
C LYS A 34 5.51 -21.35 -13.11
N ALA A 35 6.37 -21.32 -12.08
CA ALA A 35 6.43 -22.35 -11.05
C ALA A 35 5.38 -22.18 -9.94
N ALA A 36 4.67 -21.05 -9.88
CA ALA A 36 3.61 -20.85 -8.91
C ALA A 36 2.41 -21.76 -9.18
N MET A 37 1.86 -22.38 -8.12
CA MET A 37 0.63 -23.19 -8.19
C MET A 37 -0.59 -22.30 -8.48
N LEU A 38 -0.74 -21.19 -7.75
CA LEU A 38 -1.70 -20.13 -8.04
C LEU A 38 -0.94 -18.99 -8.74
N LYS A 39 -1.13 -18.88 -10.04
CA LYS A 39 -0.38 -17.93 -10.87
C LYS A 39 -1.28 -16.79 -11.36
N HIS A 40 -0.80 -15.55 -11.28
CA HIS A 40 -1.41 -14.45 -12.01
C HIS A 40 -0.71 -14.15 -13.33
N GLY A 41 -1.48 -13.68 -14.30
CA GLY A 41 -0.98 -13.15 -15.56
C GLY A 41 -0.71 -11.63 -15.48
N PRO A 42 -0.62 -10.96 -16.64
CA PRO A 42 -0.37 -9.52 -16.70
C PRO A 42 -1.41 -8.72 -15.90
N VAL A 43 -0.92 -7.81 -15.07
CA VAL A 43 -1.76 -6.91 -14.26
C VAL A 43 -2.08 -5.66 -15.08
N LYS A 44 -3.38 -5.36 -15.21
CA LYS A 44 -3.86 -4.11 -15.78
C LYS A 44 -4.16 -3.14 -14.65
N ASN A 45 -3.40 -2.04 -14.60
CA ASN A 45 -3.58 -0.96 -13.64
C ASN A 45 -4.69 -0.01 -14.10
N HIS A 46 -5.66 0.28 -13.23
CA HIS A 46 -6.77 1.22 -13.47
C HIS A 46 -6.65 2.47 -12.57
N GLY A 47 -5.46 2.76 -12.04
CA GLY A 47 -5.22 3.90 -11.17
C GLY A 47 -6.00 3.77 -9.85
N LEU A 48 -6.82 4.77 -9.56
CA LEU A 48 -7.63 4.81 -8.34
C LEU A 48 -8.78 3.79 -8.31
N GLU A 49 -9.15 3.22 -9.45
CA GLU A 49 -10.17 2.18 -9.54
C GLU A 49 -9.62 0.77 -9.26
N GLY A 50 -8.31 0.68 -8.96
CA GLY A 50 -7.68 -0.58 -8.62
C GLY A 50 -6.98 -1.28 -9.78
N SER A 51 -7.08 -2.61 -9.85
CA SER A 51 -6.42 -3.41 -10.88
C SER A 51 -7.23 -4.63 -11.29
N SER A 52 -6.92 -5.19 -12.46
CA SER A 52 -7.49 -6.46 -12.90
C SER A 52 -6.43 -7.36 -13.50
N PHE A 53 -6.55 -8.67 -13.27
CA PHE A 53 -5.60 -9.66 -13.75
C PHE A 53 -6.23 -11.05 -13.83
N PRO A 54 -5.82 -11.87 -14.82
CA PRO A 54 -6.20 -13.27 -14.87
C PRO A 54 -5.40 -14.08 -13.85
N ILE A 55 -6.02 -15.11 -13.29
CA ILE A 55 -5.36 -16.09 -12.43
C ILE A 55 -5.64 -17.50 -12.89
N ASN A 56 -4.69 -18.39 -12.61
CA ASN A 56 -4.78 -19.80 -12.94
C ASN A 56 -4.51 -20.62 -11.67
N TRP A 57 -5.34 -21.59 -11.42
CA TRP A 57 -5.21 -22.60 -10.37
C TRP A 57 -5.51 -23.97 -10.95
N HIS A 58 -4.48 -24.82 -11.13
CA HIS A 58 -4.59 -26.05 -11.90
C HIS A 58 -5.23 -25.78 -13.27
N ASP A 59 -6.27 -26.51 -13.63
CA ASP A 59 -7.00 -26.39 -14.90
C ASP A 59 -8.09 -25.32 -14.88
N THR A 60 -8.23 -24.59 -13.76
CA THR A 60 -9.26 -23.54 -13.62
C THR A 60 -8.66 -22.14 -13.79
N GLN A 61 -9.45 -21.26 -14.41
CA GLN A 61 -9.08 -19.87 -14.64
C GLN A 61 -10.17 -18.94 -14.12
N ALA A 62 -9.76 -17.77 -13.63
CA ALA A 62 -10.66 -16.70 -13.23
C ALA A 62 -10.02 -15.33 -13.48
N ASN A 63 -10.83 -14.26 -13.45
CA ASN A 63 -10.36 -12.89 -13.51
C ASN A 63 -10.64 -12.18 -12.17
N VAL A 64 -9.60 -11.63 -11.59
CA VAL A 64 -9.70 -10.80 -10.40
C VAL A 64 -9.91 -9.34 -10.82
N LYS A 65 -10.83 -8.65 -10.13
CA LYS A 65 -11.06 -7.20 -10.19
C LYS A 65 -10.84 -6.63 -8.80
N LEU A 66 -9.60 -6.32 -8.48
CA LEU A 66 -9.24 -5.75 -7.19
C LEU A 66 -9.61 -4.27 -7.16
N GLN A 67 -10.58 -3.88 -6.34
CA GLN A 67 -11.05 -2.50 -6.22
C GLN A 67 -10.17 -1.61 -5.33
N LEU A 68 -9.07 -2.15 -4.82
CA LEU A 68 -8.09 -1.40 -4.04
C LEU A 68 -6.99 -0.88 -4.97
N PRO A 69 -6.71 0.44 -4.98
CA PRO A 69 -5.71 1.02 -5.84
C PRO A 69 -4.29 0.64 -5.41
N GLY A 70 -3.42 0.41 -6.39
CA GLY A 70 -2.01 0.10 -6.19
C GLY A 70 -1.64 -1.34 -6.57
N ILE A 71 -0.72 -1.47 -7.50
CA ILE A 71 -0.23 -2.77 -8.01
C ILE A 71 0.41 -3.62 -6.89
N HIS A 72 1.00 -2.98 -5.89
CA HIS A 72 1.59 -3.65 -4.73
C HIS A 72 0.58 -4.47 -3.89
N LEU A 73 -0.73 -4.28 -4.10
CA LEU A 73 -1.78 -5.05 -3.44
C LEU A 73 -2.14 -6.36 -4.18
N VAL A 74 -1.61 -6.57 -5.38
CA VAL A 74 -1.85 -7.81 -6.15
C VAL A 74 -1.35 -9.02 -5.38
N ASP A 75 -0.14 -8.96 -4.82
CA ASP A 75 0.41 -10.07 -4.03
C ASP A 75 -0.43 -10.36 -2.78
N ASN A 76 -0.95 -9.33 -2.12
CA ASN A 76 -1.84 -9.50 -0.98
C ASN A 76 -3.16 -10.17 -1.39
N ALA A 77 -3.70 -9.80 -2.55
CA ALA A 77 -4.89 -10.41 -3.12
C ALA A 77 -4.64 -11.88 -3.46
N MET A 78 -3.49 -12.19 -4.07
CA MET A 78 -3.07 -13.55 -4.38
C MET A 78 -2.91 -14.39 -3.11
N ALA A 79 -2.28 -13.84 -2.07
CA ALA A 79 -2.15 -14.50 -0.77
C ALA A 79 -3.53 -14.83 -0.16
N ALA A 80 -4.47 -13.88 -0.21
CA ALA A 80 -5.82 -14.08 0.32
C ALA A 80 -6.59 -15.18 -0.43
N ILE A 81 -6.47 -15.23 -1.77
CA ILE A 81 -7.05 -16.32 -2.57
C ILE A 81 -6.38 -17.64 -2.23
N ALA A 82 -5.05 -17.70 -2.15
CA ALA A 82 -4.31 -18.92 -1.86
C ALA A 82 -4.68 -19.50 -0.48
N VAL A 83 -4.91 -18.64 0.53
CA VAL A 83 -5.40 -19.09 1.86
C VAL A 83 -6.80 -19.68 1.76
N GLN A 84 -7.71 -19.09 1.00
CA GLN A 84 -9.05 -19.61 0.80
C GLN A 84 -9.03 -20.98 0.08
N LEU A 85 -8.16 -21.13 -0.92
CA LEU A 85 -7.93 -22.42 -1.60
C LEU A 85 -7.35 -23.47 -0.64
N ALA A 86 -6.44 -23.06 0.26
CA ALA A 86 -5.91 -23.95 1.31
C ALA A 86 -7.01 -24.47 2.25
N MET A 87 -8.03 -23.66 2.48
CA MET A 87 -9.22 -24.01 3.29
C MET A 87 -10.27 -24.81 2.51
N GLY A 88 -10.02 -25.12 1.25
CA GLY A 88 -10.94 -25.91 0.40
C GLY A 88 -12.05 -25.11 -0.27
N ILE A 89 -11.96 -23.76 -0.27
CA ILE A 89 -12.89 -22.90 -0.99
C ILE A 89 -12.55 -22.95 -2.49
N GLU A 90 -13.56 -23.04 -3.34
CA GLU A 90 -13.34 -23.05 -4.78
C GLU A 90 -12.81 -21.70 -5.31
N LEU A 91 -12.01 -21.75 -6.39
CA LEU A 91 -11.41 -20.55 -6.98
C LEU A 91 -12.44 -19.46 -7.31
N LYS A 92 -13.58 -19.83 -7.85
CA LYS A 92 -14.66 -18.92 -8.22
C LYS A 92 -15.20 -18.15 -7.02
N ASP A 93 -15.39 -18.82 -5.89
CA ASP A 93 -15.95 -18.22 -4.67
C ASP A 93 -14.89 -17.35 -3.97
N ALA A 94 -13.63 -17.80 -3.95
CA ALA A 94 -12.52 -17.01 -3.43
C ALA A 94 -12.35 -15.68 -4.21
N VAL A 95 -12.43 -15.71 -5.54
CA VAL A 95 -12.39 -14.53 -6.39
C VAL A 95 -13.59 -13.62 -6.17
N LYS A 96 -14.80 -14.19 -6.06
CA LYS A 96 -16.01 -13.39 -5.77
C LYS A 96 -15.87 -12.65 -4.46
N THR A 97 -15.47 -13.33 -3.40
CA THR A 97 -15.25 -12.73 -2.07
C THR A 97 -14.22 -11.60 -2.12
N LEU A 98 -13.13 -11.80 -2.86
CA LEU A 98 -12.08 -10.78 -3.00
C LEU A 98 -12.57 -9.55 -3.79
N ASN A 99 -13.31 -9.76 -4.87
CA ASN A 99 -13.84 -8.67 -5.69
C ASN A 99 -14.84 -7.77 -4.93
N GLU A 100 -15.46 -8.29 -3.88
CA GLU A 100 -16.37 -7.58 -2.98
C GLU A 100 -15.66 -7.03 -1.72
N ALA A 101 -14.37 -7.34 -1.54
CA ALA A 101 -13.64 -6.98 -0.34
C ALA A 101 -13.32 -5.49 -0.28
N HIS A 102 -13.58 -4.90 0.87
CA HIS A 102 -13.20 -3.53 1.21
C HIS A 102 -12.40 -3.52 2.51
N ALA A 103 -11.34 -2.73 2.57
CA ALA A 103 -10.50 -2.62 3.76
C ALA A 103 -10.47 -1.18 4.27
N LYS A 104 -11.08 -0.93 5.45
CA LYS A 104 -11.08 0.38 6.08
C LYS A 104 -9.67 0.85 6.38
N GLY A 105 -9.33 2.10 6.01
CA GLY A 105 -8.01 2.70 6.22
C GLY A 105 -6.89 2.05 5.39
N ARG A 106 -7.24 1.30 4.33
CA ARG A 106 -6.27 0.72 3.40
C ARG A 106 -6.62 1.11 1.98
N MET A 107 -5.91 2.12 1.45
CA MET A 107 -6.09 2.66 0.11
C MET A 107 -7.55 3.04 -0.23
N LEU A 108 -8.31 3.51 0.78
CA LEU A 108 -9.70 3.92 0.58
C LEU A 108 -9.73 5.29 -0.11
N VAL A 109 -10.30 5.31 -1.32
CA VAL A 109 -10.43 6.54 -2.12
C VAL A 109 -11.73 7.26 -1.77
N ARG A 110 -11.62 8.58 -1.48
CA ARG A 110 -12.74 9.48 -1.20
C ARG A 110 -12.69 10.66 -2.15
N HIS A 111 -13.81 10.99 -2.76
CA HIS A 111 -13.92 12.10 -3.71
C HIS A 111 -14.63 13.27 -3.05
N GLY A 112 -13.96 14.41 -2.99
CA GLY A 112 -14.50 15.66 -2.51
C GLY A 112 -15.27 16.44 -3.59
N LYS A 113 -16.12 17.38 -3.16
CA LYS A 113 -16.94 18.21 -4.06
C LYS A 113 -16.16 19.09 -5.00
N ASN A 114 -14.95 19.49 -4.59
CA ASN A 114 -14.06 20.37 -5.36
C ASN A 114 -13.09 19.58 -6.27
N GLY A 115 -13.35 18.30 -6.51
CA GLY A 115 -12.47 17.43 -7.29
C GLY A 115 -11.21 17.00 -6.54
N VAL A 116 -11.08 17.32 -5.26
CA VAL A 116 -10.02 16.79 -4.41
C VAL A 116 -10.24 15.30 -4.21
N VAL A 117 -9.16 14.53 -4.32
CA VAL A 117 -9.17 13.09 -4.04
C VAL A 117 -8.35 12.83 -2.79
N LEU A 118 -8.95 12.17 -1.81
CA LEU A 118 -8.27 11.72 -0.60
C LEU A 118 -8.06 10.21 -0.66
N ILE A 119 -6.81 9.78 -0.51
CA ILE A 119 -6.42 8.37 -0.41
C ILE A 119 -6.10 8.10 1.06
N ASP A 120 -7.01 7.41 1.73
CA ASP A 120 -6.89 7.02 3.13
C ASP A 120 -6.16 5.66 3.23
N ASP A 121 -4.88 5.70 3.57
CA ASP A 121 -4.06 4.51 3.84
C ASP A 121 -3.45 4.60 5.26
N THR A 122 -4.26 5.03 6.22
CA THR A 122 -3.86 5.39 7.58
C THR A 122 -3.77 4.22 8.55
N TYR A 123 -4.20 3.03 8.17
CA TYR A 123 -4.26 1.88 9.09
C TYR A 123 -2.89 1.50 9.66
N ASN A 124 -1.87 1.44 8.82
CA ASN A 124 -0.48 1.14 9.23
C ASN A 124 0.51 1.52 8.13
N ALA A 125 1.80 1.59 8.47
CA ALA A 125 2.87 1.91 7.54
C ALA A 125 4.06 0.97 7.72
N SER A 126 4.46 0.31 6.64
CA SER A 126 5.72 -0.40 6.49
C SER A 126 6.48 0.17 5.28
N PRO A 127 7.81 0.00 5.19
CA PRO A 127 8.59 0.53 4.08
C PRO A 127 8.07 0.13 2.71
N ALA A 128 7.65 -1.14 2.56
CA ALA A 128 7.10 -1.65 1.30
C ALA A 128 5.73 -1.00 0.98
N SER A 129 4.84 -0.90 1.97
CA SER A 129 3.51 -0.33 1.76
C SER A 129 3.55 1.19 1.51
N VAL A 130 4.46 1.94 2.17
CA VAL A 130 4.67 3.37 1.90
C VAL A 130 5.22 3.58 0.49
N ALA A 131 6.21 2.78 0.09
CA ALA A 131 6.75 2.81 -1.26
C ALA A 131 5.68 2.51 -2.32
N GLY A 132 4.83 1.51 -2.09
CA GLY A 132 3.72 1.17 -2.98
C GLY A 132 2.71 2.31 -3.12
N ALA A 133 2.34 2.95 -2.01
CA ALA A 133 1.42 4.09 -2.01
C ALA A 133 2.01 5.33 -2.71
N LEU A 134 3.30 5.62 -2.49
CA LEU A 134 4.00 6.70 -3.18
C LEU A 134 4.15 6.46 -4.69
N ASN A 135 4.42 5.22 -5.09
CA ASN A 135 4.48 4.85 -6.51
C ASN A 135 3.12 5.01 -7.19
N LEU A 136 2.02 4.63 -6.53
CA LEU A 136 0.68 4.92 -7.04
C LEU A 136 0.47 6.44 -7.16
N LEU A 137 0.76 7.21 -6.11
CA LEU A 137 0.59 8.67 -6.11
C LEU A 137 1.33 9.32 -7.28
N LYS A 138 2.57 8.88 -7.55
CA LYS A 138 3.41 9.35 -8.65
C LYS A 138 2.75 9.21 -10.03
N GLU A 139 1.97 8.15 -10.24
CA GLU A 139 1.32 7.86 -11.53
C GLU A 139 0.04 8.67 -11.75
N LEU A 140 -0.51 9.28 -10.70
CA LEU A 140 -1.76 10.02 -10.77
C LEU A 140 -1.56 11.42 -11.40
N LYS A 141 -2.56 11.86 -12.14
CA LYS A 141 -2.57 13.18 -12.79
C LYS A 141 -3.21 14.22 -11.87
N GLY A 142 -2.49 15.27 -11.57
CA GLY A 142 -2.91 16.35 -10.67
C GLY A 142 -1.78 16.78 -9.75
N ARG A 143 -2.02 17.74 -8.85
CA ARG A 143 -1.07 18.08 -7.81
C ARG A 143 -1.14 17.05 -6.68
N ARG A 144 -0.02 16.38 -6.44
CA ARG A 144 0.12 15.22 -5.56
C ARG A 144 0.67 15.66 -4.22
N ILE A 145 -0.05 15.37 -3.18
CA ILE A 145 0.27 15.72 -1.80
C ILE A 145 0.39 14.43 -0.99
N ALA A 146 1.47 14.29 -0.22
CA ALA A 146 1.60 13.20 0.73
C ALA A 146 1.69 13.77 2.15
N LEU A 147 0.86 13.27 3.07
CA LEU A 147 1.00 13.45 4.51
C LEU A 147 1.41 12.10 5.09
N LEU A 148 2.68 12.01 5.49
CA LEU A 148 3.27 10.77 5.99
C LEU A 148 3.59 10.87 7.47
N GLY A 149 3.19 9.86 8.23
CA GLY A 149 3.66 9.60 9.58
C GLY A 149 4.80 8.59 9.61
N GLU A 150 5.34 8.35 10.78
CA GLU A 150 6.42 7.39 11.01
C GLU A 150 6.04 5.96 10.61
N MET A 151 7.05 5.18 10.30
CA MET A 151 6.97 3.74 10.19
C MET A 151 7.51 3.10 11.48
N ALA A 152 6.63 2.50 12.27
CA ALA A 152 6.99 1.83 13.52
C ALA A 152 7.56 0.41 13.31
N GLU A 153 8.10 -0.18 14.38
CA GLU A 153 8.52 -1.58 14.47
C GLU A 153 9.66 -1.99 13.51
N LEU A 154 10.47 -1.03 13.07
CA LEU A 154 11.59 -1.30 12.13
C LEU A 154 12.91 -1.68 12.82
N GLY A 155 13.01 -1.51 14.16
CA GLY A 155 14.23 -1.78 14.91
C GLY A 155 15.44 -1.03 14.33
N THR A 156 16.56 -1.72 14.17
CA THR A 156 17.81 -1.15 13.65
C THR A 156 17.74 -0.64 12.20
N ARG A 157 16.71 -1.04 11.44
CA ARG A 157 16.51 -0.58 10.06
C ARG A 157 15.75 0.74 9.95
N SER A 158 15.25 1.29 11.08
CA SER A 158 14.39 2.48 11.06
C SER A 158 15.03 3.63 10.30
N ALA A 159 16.27 4.02 10.63
CA ALA A 159 16.93 5.15 9.98
C ALA A 159 17.07 4.95 8.46
N THR A 160 17.60 3.82 8.04
CA THR A 160 17.82 3.52 6.61
C THR A 160 16.51 3.50 5.82
N GLU A 161 15.44 2.93 6.39
CA GLU A 161 14.17 2.85 5.69
C GLU A 161 13.47 4.22 5.61
N HIS A 162 13.54 5.06 6.65
CA HIS A 162 13.02 6.41 6.59
C HIS A 162 13.76 7.26 5.56
N GLN A 163 15.10 7.17 5.49
CA GLN A 163 15.90 7.84 4.46
C GLN A 163 15.49 7.38 3.05
N ARG A 164 15.34 6.06 2.83
CA ARG A 164 14.90 5.50 1.55
C ARG A 164 13.53 6.06 1.12
N ILE A 165 12.60 6.19 2.07
CA ILE A 165 11.30 6.81 1.80
C ILE A 165 11.45 8.31 1.49
N GLY A 166 12.42 9.02 2.09
CA GLY A 166 12.75 10.40 1.77
C GLY A 166 13.09 10.60 0.29
N THR A 167 14.05 9.82 -0.21
CA THR A 167 14.42 9.79 -1.64
C THR A 167 13.23 9.49 -2.55
N LEU A 168 12.42 8.50 -2.19
CA LEU A 168 11.25 8.13 -3.00
C LEU A 168 10.19 9.24 -3.00
N SER A 169 9.91 9.84 -1.85
CA SER A 169 8.92 10.91 -1.69
C SER A 169 9.26 12.13 -2.54
N ALA A 170 10.55 12.49 -2.62
CA ALA A 170 11.03 13.61 -3.42
C ALA A 170 10.65 13.54 -4.90
N ARG A 171 10.40 12.33 -5.40
CA ARG A 171 10.07 12.05 -6.81
C ARG A 171 8.62 11.65 -7.03
N SER A 172 7.83 11.57 -5.95
CA SER A 172 6.49 11.00 -6.00
C SER A 172 5.37 12.00 -5.73
N CYS A 173 5.66 13.11 -5.05
CA CYS A 173 4.67 14.12 -4.71
C CYS A 173 5.21 15.54 -4.93
N ASP A 174 4.29 16.49 -5.06
CA ASP A 174 4.60 17.90 -5.27
C ASP A 174 4.68 18.68 -3.94
N LEU A 175 3.96 18.19 -2.90
CA LEU A 175 4.05 18.63 -1.52
C LEU A 175 4.17 17.43 -0.58
N LEU A 176 5.03 17.55 0.42
CA LEU A 176 5.28 16.49 1.39
C LEU A 176 5.15 17.07 2.82
N TYR A 177 4.19 16.56 3.56
CA TYR A 177 3.95 16.87 4.97
C TYR A 177 4.35 15.65 5.81
N LEU A 178 5.16 15.87 6.83
CA LEU A 178 5.78 14.84 7.63
C LEU A 178 5.45 15.02 9.11
N VAL A 179 5.07 13.94 9.79
CA VAL A 179 4.67 13.96 11.20
C VAL A 179 5.42 12.89 11.96
N GLY A 180 6.00 13.29 13.09
CA GLY A 180 6.72 12.41 14.00
C GLY A 180 8.24 12.58 13.91
N GLU A 181 8.94 12.12 14.95
CA GLU A 181 10.38 12.36 15.13
C GLU A 181 11.22 11.67 14.04
N GLN A 182 10.92 10.39 13.74
CA GLN A 182 11.67 9.65 12.73
C GLN A 182 11.45 10.18 11.31
N CYS A 183 10.37 10.93 11.08
CA CYS A 183 10.13 11.61 9.81
C CYS A 183 11.10 12.75 9.52
N GLN A 184 11.90 13.20 10.50
CA GLN A 184 13.01 14.11 10.26
C GLN A 184 14.00 13.52 9.23
N LEU A 185 14.25 12.21 9.28
CA LEU A 185 15.14 11.53 8.32
C LEU A 185 14.57 11.55 6.90
N ILE A 186 13.24 11.46 6.77
CA ILE A 186 12.55 11.60 5.47
C ILE A 186 12.73 13.05 4.97
N PHE A 187 12.54 14.03 5.86
CA PHE A 187 12.67 15.45 5.54
C PHE A 187 14.07 15.81 5.03
N GLU A 188 15.09 15.39 5.75
CA GLU A 188 16.50 15.69 5.42
C GLU A 188 16.88 15.07 4.06
N GLU A 189 16.51 13.81 3.82
CA GLU A 189 16.82 13.12 2.58
C GLU A 189 16.02 13.68 1.39
N ALA A 190 14.73 14.00 1.58
CA ALA A 190 13.92 14.64 0.54
C ALA A 190 14.47 16.02 0.14
N LYS A 191 14.96 16.82 1.12
CA LYS A 191 15.64 18.11 0.87
C LYS A 191 16.92 17.93 0.09
N LYS A 192 17.74 16.96 0.45
CA LYS A 192 18.99 16.60 -0.24
C LYS A 192 18.74 16.19 -1.70
N ASP A 193 17.66 15.48 -1.96
CA ASP A 193 17.22 15.12 -3.31
C ASP A 193 16.48 16.26 -4.05
N GLY A 194 16.49 17.49 -3.49
CA GLY A 194 16.00 18.72 -4.14
C GLY A 194 14.51 18.99 -3.98
N HIS A 195 13.78 18.26 -3.11
CA HIS A 195 12.36 18.54 -2.87
C HIS A 195 12.19 19.83 -2.05
N MET A 196 11.75 20.91 -2.70
CA MET A 196 11.65 22.25 -2.04
C MET A 196 10.41 22.36 -1.16
N ASN A 197 9.33 21.67 -1.46
CA ASN A 197 8.03 21.77 -0.79
C ASN A 197 7.84 20.62 0.23
N VAL A 198 8.79 20.43 1.12
CA VAL A 198 8.71 19.47 2.21
C VAL A 198 8.67 20.20 3.55
N PHE A 199 7.76 19.76 4.42
CA PHE A 199 7.46 20.35 5.72
C PHE A 199 7.43 19.25 6.78
N TRP A 200 8.07 19.50 7.92
CA TRP A 200 8.07 18.58 9.04
C TRP A 200 7.43 19.22 10.26
N PHE A 201 6.57 18.49 10.94
CA PHE A 201 5.76 18.97 12.07
C PHE A 201 5.87 18.01 13.25
N GLY A 202 5.88 18.59 14.46
CA GLY A 202 5.87 17.83 15.70
C GLY A 202 4.53 17.13 15.97
N THR A 203 3.41 17.63 15.41
CA THR A 203 2.08 17.04 15.58
C THR A 203 1.30 16.97 14.27
N LYS A 204 0.39 16.00 14.17
CA LYS A 204 -0.47 15.82 13.00
C LYS A 204 -1.46 16.97 12.80
N GLU A 205 -1.89 17.63 13.87
CA GLU A 205 -2.81 18.77 13.83
C GLU A 205 -2.14 19.98 13.15
N LEU A 206 -0.86 20.24 13.44
CA LEU A 206 -0.10 21.31 12.78
C LEU A 206 0.10 21.00 11.28
N ALA A 207 0.40 19.75 10.95
CA ALA A 207 0.51 19.31 9.56
C ALA A 207 -0.82 19.46 8.82
N LEU A 208 -1.95 19.06 9.44
CA LEU A 208 -3.27 19.21 8.88
C LEU A 208 -3.62 20.69 8.64
N LYS A 209 -3.39 21.55 9.64
CA LYS A 209 -3.66 22.97 9.50
C LYS A 209 -2.94 23.55 8.26
N LYS A 210 -1.64 23.25 8.12
CA LYS A 210 -0.86 23.72 6.98
C LYS A 210 -1.35 23.13 5.65
N LEU A 211 -1.69 21.85 5.63
CA LEU A 211 -2.28 21.19 4.45
C LEU A 211 -3.58 21.88 4.01
N LEU A 212 -4.49 22.18 4.96
CA LEU A 212 -5.78 22.81 4.67
C LEU A 212 -5.66 24.23 4.14
N GLU A 213 -4.63 24.98 4.56
CA GLU A 213 -4.31 26.32 4.04
C GLU A 213 -3.86 26.29 2.57
N GLU A 214 -3.22 25.21 2.15
CA GLU A 214 -2.65 25.06 0.80
C GLU A 214 -3.48 24.21 -0.15
N LEU A 215 -4.52 23.54 0.35
CA LEU A 215 -5.38 22.64 -0.44
C LEU A 215 -6.11 23.39 -1.55
N ARG A 216 -6.11 22.83 -2.75
CA ARG A 216 -6.71 23.40 -3.96
C ARG A 216 -7.64 22.39 -4.64
N PRO A 217 -8.64 22.86 -5.40
CA PRO A 217 -9.45 21.99 -6.24
C PRO A 217 -8.59 21.09 -7.13
N GLY A 218 -8.93 19.81 -7.22
CA GLY A 218 -8.22 18.83 -8.04
C GLY A 218 -6.95 18.24 -7.41
N ASP A 219 -6.62 18.58 -6.16
CA ASP A 219 -5.50 17.97 -5.44
C ASP A 219 -5.76 16.49 -5.15
N ILE A 220 -4.67 15.72 -5.13
CA ILE A 220 -4.69 14.33 -4.69
C ILE A 220 -3.87 14.23 -3.42
N VAL A 221 -4.50 13.81 -2.33
CA VAL A 221 -3.92 13.76 -0.99
C VAL A 221 -3.82 12.31 -0.52
N LEU A 222 -2.61 11.84 -0.26
CA LEU A 222 -2.35 10.56 0.38
C LEU A 222 -2.08 10.78 1.87
N LEU A 223 -2.81 10.10 2.74
CA LEU A 223 -2.51 9.99 4.17
C LEU A 223 -2.01 8.59 4.49
N LYS A 224 -0.82 8.49 5.09
CA LYS A 224 -0.24 7.21 5.51
C LYS A 224 0.72 7.35 6.67
N GLY A 225 0.56 6.49 7.69
CA GLY A 225 1.43 6.42 8.86
C GLY A 225 1.22 5.12 9.62
N SER A 226 2.11 4.82 10.57
CA SER A 226 1.92 3.69 11.47
C SER A 226 0.69 3.89 12.36
N ARG A 227 0.15 2.79 12.90
CA ARG A 227 -1.05 2.81 13.74
C ARG A 227 -0.94 3.76 14.93
N SER A 228 0.24 3.90 15.50
CA SER A 228 0.52 4.80 16.62
C SER A 228 0.34 6.29 16.30
N GLN A 229 0.35 6.66 15.03
CA GLN A 229 0.18 8.05 14.59
C GLN A 229 -1.30 8.48 14.52
N GLU A 230 -2.23 7.51 14.48
CA GLU A 230 -3.69 7.75 14.43
C GLU A 230 -4.10 8.80 13.38
N LEU A 231 -3.49 8.75 12.19
CA LEU A 231 -3.74 9.74 11.13
C LEU A 231 -5.19 9.71 10.61
N GLU A 232 -5.92 8.61 10.82
CA GLU A 232 -7.35 8.53 10.51
C GLU A 232 -8.19 9.57 11.25
N SER A 233 -7.71 10.09 12.38
CA SER A 233 -8.40 11.16 13.12
C SER A 233 -8.48 12.49 12.35
N LEU A 234 -7.62 12.66 11.33
CA LEU A 234 -7.61 13.84 10.46
C LEU A 234 -8.68 13.78 9.36
N ILE A 235 -9.17 12.59 9.02
CA ILE A 235 -10.10 12.37 7.90
C ILE A 235 -11.38 13.20 8.02
N PRO A 236 -12.08 13.26 9.18
CA PRO A 236 -13.32 14.01 9.28
C PRO A 236 -13.16 15.52 9.00
N GLU A 237 -12.02 16.10 9.33
CA GLU A 237 -11.76 17.51 9.07
C GLU A 237 -11.40 17.76 7.60
N LEU A 238 -10.62 16.87 7.00
CA LEU A 238 -10.36 16.89 5.56
C LEU A 238 -11.65 16.76 4.75
N GLU A 239 -12.52 15.81 5.07
CA GLU A 239 -13.80 15.59 4.38
C GLU A 239 -14.75 16.80 4.44
N ARG A 240 -14.68 17.58 5.50
CA ARG A 240 -15.48 18.83 5.59
C ARG A 240 -14.97 19.93 4.67
N LYS A 241 -13.71 19.86 4.26
CA LYS A 241 -13.00 20.90 3.49
C LYS A 241 -12.97 20.60 1.98
N ILE A 242 -13.08 19.33 1.59
CA ILE A 242 -12.99 18.85 0.20
C ILE A 242 -14.34 18.68 -0.52
#